data_549f54c64ee64bdd207b997fc63ea5b7
#
_entry.id   549f54c64ee64bdd207b997fc63ea5b7
#
_cell.length_a   1.000
_cell.length_b   1.000
_cell.length_c   1.000
_cell.angle_alpha   90.00
_cell.angle_beta   90.00
_cell.angle_gamma   90.00
#
_symmetry.space_group_name_H-M   'P 1'
#
loop_
_entity.id
_entity.type
_entity.pdbx_description
1 polymer ?
#
loop_
_entity_poly.entity_id
_entity_poly.type
_entity_poly.pdbx_seq_one_letter_code
_entity_poly.pdbx_strand_id
1 'polypeptide(L)'
;LVGQVEQIAQMGALVTDFNLIRPGALHEANGGYLIVEARQLLTQPYAWEGLKRALQNGEIQIESPGQALGLIRTLTLEPEAVPLDVKLVVVGERMLYYLLDALDPDMDRLFKVMADFDDQIDRAAVQEDAYADLIATTVDEHDLRPFDRSGVARVFEHSLRRVGDTEKLSARVEEIRDLLTEADHWAQDDGAETVTDEHVQRAIDSQIYRAG
;
A
#
# COMPACT_ATOMS: atom_id res chain seq x y z
N LEU A 1 2.67 -14.24 -8.50
CA LEU A 1 2.63 -13.11 -9.41
C LEU A 1 2.50 -13.55 -10.88
N VAL A 2 3.44 -14.29 -11.40
CA VAL A 2 3.46 -14.80 -12.81
C VAL A 2 2.60 -16.05 -13.01
N GLY A 3 2.05 -16.64 -11.98
CA GLY A 3 1.35 -17.92 -12.01
C GLY A 3 2.23 -19.08 -11.57
N GLN A 4 1.63 -20.27 -11.49
CA GLN A 4 2.34 -21.50 -11.13
C GLN A 4 1.71 -22.72 -11.80
N VAL A 5 2.52 -23.75 -11.99
CA VAL A 5 2.06 -25.07 -12.42
C VAL A 5 2.11 -25.97 -11.19
N GLU A 6 0.95 -26.45 -10.75
CA GLU A 6 0.85 -27.39 -9.65
C GLU A 6 1.18 -28.81 -10.13
N GLN A 7 1.73 -29.62 -9.24
CA GLN A 7 2.06 -31.01 -9.52
C GLN A 7 1.35 -31.93 -8.56
N ILE A 8 0.80 -33.00 -9.05
CA ILE A 8 0.16 -34.05 -8.23
C ILE A 8 1.05 -35.29 -8.24
N ALA A 9 1.31 -35.84 -7.07
CA ALA A 9 2.02 -37.11 -6.94
C ALA A 9 1.06 -38.27 -7.28
N GLN A 10 1.30 -38.96 -8.39
CA GLN A 10 0.58 -40.18 -8.75
C GLN A 10 1.58 -41.35 -8.87
N MET A 11 1.35 -42.42 -8.12
CA MET A 11 2.16 -43.64 -8.16
C MET A 11 3.68 -43.39 -8.02
N GLY A 12 4.08 -42.39 -7.21
CA GLY A 12 5.48 -42.06 -6.99
C GLY A 12 6.14 -41.17 -8.05
N ALA A 13 5.39 -40.73 -9.07
CA ALA A 13 5.82 -39.73 -10.05
C ALA A 13 5.07 -38.42 -9.86
N LEU A 14 5.74 -37.30 -10.10
CA LEU A 14 5.10 -35.98 -10.17
C LEU A 14 4.51 -35.79 -11.59
N VAL A 15 3.20 -35.64 -11.66
CA VAL A 15 2.48 -35.45 -12.91
C VAL A 15 1.87 -34.06 -12.94
N THR A 16 2.01 -33.38 -14.08
CA THR A 16 1.34 -32.10 -14.34
C THR A 16 0.24 -32.32 -15.38
N ASP A 17 -0.86 -31.60 -15.21
CA ASP A 17 -1.98 -31.54 -16.15
C ASP A 17 -2.30 -30.07 -16.43
N PHE A 18 -2.89 -29.77 -17.58
CA PHE A 18 -3.30 -28.41 -17.94
C PHE A 18 -4.30 -27.81 -16.94
N ASN A 19 -5.09 -28.64 -16.25
CA ASN A 19 -6.01 -28.21 -15.19
C ASN A 19 -5.28 -27.71 -13.92
N LEU A 20 -3.98 -27.95 -13.80
CA LEU A 20 -3.15 -27.58 -12.66
C LEU A 20 -2.36 -26.27 -12.91
N ILE A 21 -2.61 -25.61 -14.04
CA ILE A 21 -2.06 -24.30 -14.33
C ILE A 21 -2.89 -23.24 -13.58
N ARG A 22 -2.24 -22.48 -12.73
CA ARG A 22 -2.85 -21.36 -12.01
C ARG A 22 -2.35 -20.04 -12.55
N PRO A 23 -3.23 -19.18 -13.07
CA PRO A 23 -2.83 -17.84 -13.49
C PRO A 23 -2.32 -17.04 -12.28
N GLY A 24 -1.43 -16.10 -12.52
CA GLY A 24 -0.99 -15.14 -11.52
C GLY A 24 -1.61 -13.76 -11.75
N ALA A 25 -1.35 -12.83 -10.82
CA ALA A 25 -1.89 -11.47 -10.88
C ALA A 25 -1.57 -10.74 -12.21
N LEU A 26 -0.44 -11.04 -12.86
CA LEU A 26 -0.13 -10.47 -14.19
C LEU A 26 -1.11 -10.91 -15.26
N HIS A 27 -1.57 -12.17 -15.22
CA HIS A 27 -2.57 -12.66 -16.17
C HIS A 27 -3.95 -12.02 -15.94
N GLU A 28 -4.32 -11.90 -14.65
CA GLU A 28 -5.61 -11.33 -14.24
C GLU A 28 -5.70 -9.83 -14.56
N ALA A 29 -4.56 -9.11 -14.46
CA ALA A 29 -4.48 -7.68 -14.73
C ALA A 29 -4.16 -7.35 -16.20
N ASN A 30 -3.96 -8.36 -17.07
CA ASN A 30 -3.55 -8.14 -18.44
C ASN A 30 -4.62 -7.35 -19.22
N GLY A 31 -4.22 -6.34 -19.95
CA GLY A 31 -5.09 -5.36 -20.59
C GLY A 31 -5.51 -4.19 -19.67
N GLY A 32 -4.98 -4.11 -18.43
CA GLY A 32 -5.37 -3.11 -17.45
C GLY A 32 -4.21 -2.62 -16.56
N TYR A 33 -4.51 -2.46 -15.27
CA TYR A 33 -3.58 -1.99 -14.28
C TYR A 33 -3.32 -3.06 -13.22
N LEU A 34 -2.04 -3.21 -12.84
CA LEU A 34 -1.63 -4.01 -11.69
C LEU A 34 -1.00 -3.07 -10.65
N ILE A 35 -1.63 -2.99 -9.49
CA ILE A 35 -1.11 -2.23 -8.35
C ILE A 35 -0.56 -3.23 -7.33
N VAL A 36 0.71 -3.10 -6.98
CA VAL A 36 1.39 -4.00 -6.03
C VAL A 36 2.12 -3.21 -4.96
N GLU A 37 2.12 -3.75 -3.75
CA GLU A 37 2.91 -3.21 -2.66
C GLU A 37 4.37 -3.67 -2.75
N ALA A 38 5.31 -2.72 -2.75
CA ALA A 38 6.74 -2.98 -2.92
C ALA A 38 7.28 -3.96 -1.86
N ARG A 39 6.91 -3.79 -0.59
CA ARG A 39 7.35 -4.64 0.51
C ARG A 39 6.90 -6.09 0.32
N GLN A 40 5.64 -6.30 -0.02
CA GLN A 40 5.10 -7.64 -0.29
C GLN A 40 5.78 -8.29 -1.50
N LEU A 41 5.98 -7.51 -2.56
CA LEU A 41 6.65 -7.97 -3.77
C LEU A 41 8.09 -8.42 -3.50
N LEU A 42 8.86 -7.62 -2.75
CA LEU A 42 10.27 -7.87 -2.47
C LEU A 42 10.50 -8.98 -1.44
N THR A 43 9.53 -9.24 -0.56
CA THR A 43 9.63 -10.33 0.43
C THR A 43 9.25 -11.69 -0.15
N GLN A 44 8.57 -11.75 -1.28
CA GLN A 44 8.26 -13.01 -1.94
C GLN A 44 9.44 -13.48 -2.79
N PRO A 45 9.95 -14.71 -2.56
CA PRO A 45 11.05 -15.24 -3.36
C PRO A 45 10.75 -15.22 -4.86
N TYR A 46 11.69 -14.75 -5.66
CA TYR A 46 11.65 -14.69 -7.13
C TYR A 46 10.53 -13.81 -7.72
N ALA A 47 9.67 -13.17 -6.91
CA ALA A 47 8.56 -12.37 -7.43
C ALA A 47 9.06 -11.13 -8.17
N TRP A 48 10.04 -10.42 -7.61
CA TRP A 48 10.66 -9.25 -8.23
C TRP A 48 11.37 -9.61 -9.55
N GLU A 49 12.17 -10.64 -9.55
CA GLU A 49 12.89 -11.09 -10.75
C GLU A 49 11.93 -11.60 -11.84
N GLY A 50 10.88 -12.32 -11.46
CA GLY A 50 9.85 -12.77 -12.38
C GLY A 50 9.07 -11.61 -12.99
N LEU A 51 8.77 -10.58 -12.20
CA LEU A 51 8.13 -9.36 -12.67
C LEU A 51 9.02 -8.61 -13.67
N LYS A 52 10.29 -8.38 -13.34
CA LYS A 52 11.24 -7.72 -14.24
C LYS A 52 11.34 -8.46 -15.57
N ARG A 53 11.48 -9.80 -15.53
CA ARG A 53 11.56 -10.63 -16.74
C ARG A 53 10.31 -10.50 -17.60
N ALA A 54 9.13 -10.55 -17.02
CA ALA A 54 7.87 -10.38 -17.76
C ALA A 54 7.77 -9.01 -18.42
N LEU A 55 8.15 -7.94 -17.70
CA LEU A 55 8.17 -6.57 -18.25
C LEU A 55 9.21 -6.39 -19.36
N GLN A 56 10.40 -7.00 -19.21
CA GLN A 56 11.47 -6.90 -20.21
C GLN A 56 11.15 -7.64 -21.49
N ASN A 57 10.56 -8.83 -21.36
CA ASN A 57 10.22 -9.67 -22.52
C ASN A 57 8.89 -9.26 -23.18
N GLY A 58 8.04 -8.51 -22.47
CA GLY A 58 6.71 -8.17 -22.94
C GLY A 58 5.76 -9.37 -22.98
N GLU A 59 6.06 -10.42 -22.20
CA GLU A 59 5.26 -11.64 -22.13
C GLU A 59 5.27 -12.23 -20.72
N ILE A 60 4.21 -12.95 -20.40
CA ILE A 60 4.06 -13.68 -19.15
C ILE A 60 4.40 -15.14 -19.43
N GLN A 61 5.45 -15.65 -18.81
CA GLN A 61 5.82 -17.05 -18.87
C GLN A 61 5.73 -17.68 -17.49
N ILE A 62 4.96 -18.77 -17.38
CA ILE A 62 4.82 -19.50 -16.11
C ILE A 62 5.97 -20.50 -16.01
N GLU A 63 6.95 -20.20 -15.16
CA GLU A 63 8.06 -21.09 -14.85
C GLU A 63 7.83 -21.78 -13.51
N SER A 64 8.17 -23.07 -13.43
CA SER A 64 8.21 -23.72 -12.10
C SER A 64 9.46 -23.27 -11.33
N PRO A 65 9.39 -23.06 -10.00
CA PRO A 65 10.53 -22.66 -9.19
C PRO A 65 11.75 -23.60 -9.35
N GLY A 66 11.52 -24.90 -9.61
CA GLY A 66 12.56 -25.89 -9.86
C GLY A 66 13.28 -25.70 -11.20
N GLN A 67 12.59 -25.22 -12.22
CA GLN A 67 13.16 -24.87 -13.53
C GLN A 67 13.97 -23.57 -13.44
N ALA A 68 13.45 -22.56 -12.74
CA ALA A 68 14.14 -21.28 -12.52
C ALA A 68 15.48 -21.47 -11.81
N LEU A 69 15.61 -22.49 -10.95
CA LEU A 69 16.85 -22.83 -10.23
C LEU A 69 17.73 -23.83 -10.99
N GLY A 70 17.31 -24.32 -12.16
CA GLY A 70 18.08 -25.32 -12.92
C GLY A 70 18.18 -26.70 -12.24
N LEU A 71 17.39 -26.94 -11.19
CA LEU A 71 17.46 -28.15 -10.35
C LEU A 71 16.70 -29.34 -10.94
N ILE A 72 15.75 -29.11 -11.82
CA ILE A 72 14.90 -30.16 -12.38
C ILE A 72 14.79 -29.98 -13.90
N ARG A 73 15.29 -30.96 -14.65
CA ARG A 73 15.03 -31.15 -16.09
C ARG A 73 14.01 -32.29 -16.24
N THR A 74 12.77 -32.06 -15.83
CA THR A 74 11.67 -32.96 -16.16
C THR A 74 10.94 -32.45 -17.41
N LEU A 75 10.35 -33.35 -18.18
CA LEU A 75 9.37 -33.03 -19.21
C LEU A 75 8.12 -32.48 -18.50
N THR A 76 8.17 -31.21 -18.14
CA THR A 76 7.05 -30.50 -17.52
C THR A 76 6.29 -29.81 -18.64
N LEU A 77 4.98 -29.77 -18.53
CA LEU A 77 4.12 -29.01 -19.44
C LEU A 77 4.53 -27.53 -19.32
N GLU A 78 5.05 -26.96 -20.40
CA GLU A 78 5.37 -25.53 -20.46
C GLU A 78 4.20 -24.81 -21.12
N PRO A 79 3.42 -24.01 -20.36
CA PRO A 79 2.37 -23.20 -20.94
C PRO A 79 2.95 -22.22 -21.97
N GLU A 80 2.20 -21.98 -23.03
CA GLU A 80 2.56 -20.98 -24.02
C GLU A 80 2.63 -19.59 -23.35
N ALA A 81 3.64 -18.79 -23.72
CA ALA A 81 3.81 -17.43 -23.19
C ALA A 81 2.65 -16.54 -23.66
N VAL A 82 2.13 -15.71 -22.77
CA VAL A 82 1.02 -14.78 -23.04
C VAL A 82 1.59 -13.37 -23.20
N PRO A 83 1.29 -12.65 -24.28
CA PRO A 83 1.71 -11.26 -24.44
C PRO A 83 1.26 -10.40 -23.25
N LEU A 84 2.16 -9.58 -22.74
CA LEU A 84 1.91 -8.72 -21.59
C LEU A 84 1.52 -7.30 -22.05
N ASP A 85 0.30 -6.90 -21.69
CA ASP A 85 -0.21 -5.53 -21.86
C ASP A 85 -0.75 -5.04 -20.52
N VAL A 86 0.15 -4.64 -19.61
CA VAL A 86 -0.22 -4.19 -18.27
C VAL A 86 0.48 -2.87 -17.94
N LYS A 87 -0.25 -1.99 -17.25
CA LYS A 87 0.34 -0.83 -16.58
C LYS A 87 0.59 -1.16 -15.10
N LEU A 88 1.86 -1.27 -14.75
CA LEU A 88 2.28 -1.62 -13.41
C LEU A 88 2.46 -0.35 -12.56
N VAL A 89 1.87 -0.37 -11.37
CA VAL A 89 2.06 0.64 -10.33
C VAL A 89 2.61 -0.05 -9.09
N VAL A 90 3.82 0.32 -8.68
CA VAL A 90 4.42 -0.18 -7.43
C VAL A 90 4.26 0.89 -6.37
N VAL A 91 3.60 0.56 -5.27
CA VAL A 91 3.36 1.46 -4.13
C VAL A 91 4.24 1.03 -2.97
N GLY A 92 4.90 1.98 -2.33
CA GLY A 92 5.78 1.65 -1.20
C GLY A 92 6.36 2.87 -0.51
N GLU A 93 7.13 2.61 0.53
CA GLU A 93 7.84 3.66 1.26
C GLU A 93 8.93 4.29 0.39
N ARG A 94 9.13 5.60 0.51
CA ARG A 94 10.16 6.37 -0.20
C ARG A 94 11.57 5.73 -0.10
N MET A 95 11.90 5.18 1.06
CA MET A 95 13.19 4.51 1.27
C MET A 95 13.36 3.27 0.38
N LEU A 96 12.31 2.47 0.15
CA LEU A 96 12.36 1.32 -0.73
C LEU A 96 12.61 1.73 -2.19
N TYR A 97 12.03 2.85 -2.62
CA TYR A 97 12.31 3.39 -3.95
C TYR A 97 13.81 3.71 -4.11
N TYR A 98 14.41 4.45 -3.19
CA TYR A 98 15.84 4.79 -3.26
C TYR A 98 16.76 3.57 -3.18
N LEU A 99 16.38 2.55 -2.40
CA LEU A 99 17.14 1.31 -2.34
C LEU A 99 17.06 0.53 -3.67
N LEU A 100 15.89 0.45 -4.28
CA LEU A 100 15.73 -0.19 -5.59
C LEU A 100 16.48 0.57 -6.68
N ASP A 101 16.37 1.89 -6.70
CA ASP A 101 17.07 2.76 -7.65
C ASP A 101 18.61 2.61 -7.56
N ALA A 102 19.13 2.52 -6.33
CA ALA A 102 20.58 2.39 -6.10
C ALA A 102 21.13 0.97 -6.34
N LEU A 103 20.32 -0.07 -6.13
CA LEU A 103 20.79 -1.46 -6.11
C LEU A 103 20.34 -2.26 -7.34
N ASP A 104 19.29 -1.87 -8.02
CA ASP A 104 18.75 -2.57 -9.18
C ASP A 104 18.96 -1.77 -10.47
N PRO A 105 19.87 -2.18 -11.35
CA PRO A 105 20.18 -1.45 -12.58
C PRO A 105 19.02 -1.42 -13.60
N ASP A 106 18.00 -2.25 -13.40
CA ASP A 106 16.83 -2.28 -14.27
C ASP A 106 15.73 -1.30 -13.85
N MET A 107 15.84 -0.71 -12.64
CA MET A 107 14.80 0.15 -12.07
C MET A 107 14.45 1.31 -13.00
N ASP A 108 15.43 2.11 -13.38
CA ASP A 108 15.26 3.26 -14.28
C ASP A 108 14.72 2.89 -15.66
N ARG A 109 15.05 1.69 -16.12
CA ARG A 109 14.61 1.21 -17.43
C ARG A 109 13.13 0.81 -17.43
N LEU A 110 12.67 0.19 -16.36
CA LEU A 110 11.33 -0.37 -16.24
C LEU A 110 10.32 0.63 -15.66
N PHE A 111 10.76 1.47 -14.72
CA PHE A 111 9.90 2.43 -14.02
C PHE A 111 10.30 3.87 -14.36
N LYS A 112 9.55 4.48 -15.28
CA LYS A 112 9.87 5.80 -15.84
C LYS A 112 9.29 6.98 -15.06
N VAL A 113 8.30 6.72 -14.20
CA VAL A 113 7.58 7.76 -13.49
C VAL A 113 7.61 7.45 -12.01
N MET A 114 8.16 8.36 -11.23
CA MET A 114 8.03 8.39 -9.78
C MET A 114 6.95 9.42 -9.41
N ALA A 115 5.93 8.98 -8.67
CA ALA A 115 4.97 9.86 -8.02
C ALA A 115 5.31 9.90 -6.53
N ASP A 116 5.97 10.96 -6.10
CA ASP A 116 6.33 11.16 -4.69
C ASP A 116 5.24 11.93 -3.98
N PHE A 117 4.72 11.36 -2.88
CA PHE A 117 3.73 12.00 -2.03
C PHE A 117 4.44 12.58 -0.81
N ASP A 118 4.27 13.87 -0.59
CA ASP A 118 4.79 14.54 0.59
C ASP A 118 3.96 14.17 1.82
N ASP A 119 4.60 14.11 2.98
CA ASP A 119 3.96 13.91 4.29
C ASP A 119 3.50 15.24 4.92
N GLN A 120 3.73 16.35 4.23
CA GLN A 120 3.36 17.69 4.64
C GLN A 120 2.71 18.45 3.48
N ILE A 121 1.77 19.31 3.79
CA ILE A 121 1.09 20.16 2.82
C ILE A 121 1.24 21.61 3.26
N ASP A 122 1.55 22.51 2.32
CA ASP A 122 1.60 23.94 2.61
C ASP A 122 0.20 24.43 3.03
N ARG A 123 0.11 25.06 4.19
CA ARG A 123 -1.15 25.63 4.71
C ARG A 123 -1.81 26.62 3.74
N ALA A 124 -0.98 27.40 3.01
CA ALA A 124 -1.49 28.33 2.00
C ALA A 124 -2.10 27.62 0.78
N ALA A 125 -1.73 26.36 0.51
CA ALA A 125 -2.25 25.56 -0.58
C ALA A 125 -3.53 24.80 -0.21
N VAL A 126 -3.77 24.61 1.10
CA VAL A 126 -4.98 23.94 1.62
C VAL A 126 -5.91 25.00 2.20
N GLN A 127 -7.08 25.17 1.61
CA GLN A 127 -8.13 25.94 2.26
C GLN A 127 -8.51 25.21 3.55
N GLU A 128 -8.70 25.95 4.65
CA GLU A 128 -9.10 25.38 5.95
C GLU A 128 -10.35 24.49 5.83
N ASP A 129 -11.25 24.83 4.89
CA ASP A 129 -12.42 24.03 4.53
C ASP A 129 -12.05 22.63 3.99
N ALA A 130 -11.02 22.51 3.16
CA ALA A 130 -10.62 21.21 2.61
C ALA A 130 -10.04 20.27 3.70
N TYR A 131 -9.40 20.82 4.74
CA TYR A 131 -8.96 20.02 5.87
C TYR A 131 -10.13 19.61 6.77
N ALA A 132 -11.10 20.47 6.93
CA ALA A 132 -12.35 20.13 7.63
C ALA A 132 -13.13 19.04 6.88
N ASP A 133 -13.18 19.10 5.53
CA ASP A 133 -13.77 18.07 4.69
C ASP A 133 -13.06 16.73 4.81
N LEU A 134 -11.71 16.72 4.94
CA LEU A 134 -10.93 15.51 5.20
C LEU A 134 -11.33 14.89 6.55
N ILE A 135 -11.45 15.70 7.61
CA ILE A 135 -11.91 15.24 8.93
C ILE A 135 -13.34 14.67 8.82
N ALA A 136 -14.25 15.38 8.17
CA ALA A 136 -15.64 14.96 8.01
C ALA A 136 -15.74 13.63 7.24
N THR A 137 -14.99 13.49 6.13
CA THR A 137 -14.93 12.25 5.37
C THR A 137 -14.39 11.09 6.22
N THR A 138 -13.33 11.32 6.99
CA THR A 138 -12.77 10.30 7.89
C THR A 138 -13.77 9.89 8.98
N VAL A 139 -14.49 10.85 9.55
CA VAL A 139 -15.55 10.60 10.54
C VAL A 139 -16.65 9.72 9.95
N ASP A 140 -17.12 10.03 8.75
CA ASP A 140 -18.16 9.26 8.06
C ASP A 140 -17.71 7.86 7.65
N GLU A 141 -16.48 7.71 7.12
CA GLU A 141 -15.93 6.41 6.68
C GLU A 141 -15.72 5.43 7.85
N HIS A 142 -15.51 5.95 9.06
CA HIS A 142 -15.25 5.13 10.26
C HIS A 142 -16.39 5.11 11.26
N ASP A 143 -17.59 5.58 10.88
CA ASP A 143 -18.77 5.62 11.74
C ASP A 143 -18.53 6.29 13.10
N LEU A 144 -17.71 7.35 13.14
CA LEU A 144 -17.38 8.09 14.37
C LEU A 144 -18.48 9.13 14.66
N ARG A 145 -18.54 9.59 15.91
CA ARG A 145 -19.42 10.69 16.29
C ARG A 145 -19.01 11.98 15.57
N PRO A 146 -19.97 12.85 15.27
CA PRO A 146 -19.67 14.14 14.66
C PRO A 146 -18.79 14.98 15.57
N PHE A 147 -17.82 15.65 14.98
CA PHE A 147 -16.96 16.62 15.67
C PHE A 147 -17.61 18.00 15.58
N ASP A 148 -17.70 18.69 16.70
CA ASP A 148 -18.12 20.08 16.67
C ASP A 148 -16.97 20.99 16.18
N ARG A 149 -17.28 22.29 16.04
CA ARG A 149 -16.29 23.27 15.56
C ARG A 149 -15.03 23.31 16.44
N SER A 150 -15.19 23.15 17.75
CA SER A 150 -14.05 23.21 18.70
C SER A 150 -13.15 21.98 18.54
N GLY A 151 -13.73 20.80 18.39
CA GLY A 151 -13.03 19.55 18.12
C GLY A 151 -12.24 19.60 16.81
N VAL A 152 -12.86 20.02 15.72
CA VAL A 152 -12.18 20.20 14.41
C VAL A 152 -11.03 21.20 14.52
N ALA A 153 -11.24 22.34 15.17
CA ALA A 153 -10.19 23.34 15.36
C ALA A 153 -9.01 22.79 16.18
N ARG A 154 -9.28 21.96 17.19
CA ARG A 154 -8.24 21.37 18.02
C ARG A 154 -7.41 20.31 17.28
N VAL A 155 -8.06 19.50 16.42
CA VAL A 155 -7.36 18.56 15.50
C VAL A 155 -6.44 19.34 14.56
N PHE A 156 -6.93 20.42 13.96
CA PHE A 156 -6.16 21.27 13.08
C PHE A 156 -4.93 21.88 13.77
N GLU A 157 -5.10 22.44 14.96
CA GLU A 157 -3.97 22.96 15.76
C GLU A 157 -2.94 21.87 16.09
N HIS A 158 -3.40 20.67 16.41
CA HIS A 158 -2.50 19.56 16.70
C HIS A 158 -1.66 19.18 15.47
N SER A 159 -2.28 19.14 14.29
CA SER A 159 -1.61 18.89 13.02
C SER A 159 -0.51 19.91 12.73
N LEU A 160 -0.76 21.19 12.94
CA LEU A 160 0.25 22.26 12.82
C LEU A 160 1.42 22.04 13.79
N ARG A 161 1.15 21.73 15.06
CA ARG A 161 2.18 21.53 16.08
C ARG A 161 3.06 20.30 15.82
N ARG A 162 2.46 19.24 15.25
CA ARG A 162 3.20 18.00 14.92
C ARG A 162 4.24 18.22 13.84
N VAL A 163 3.96 19.04 12.87
CA VAL A 163 4.90 19.38 11.78
C VAL A 163 6.03 20.29 12.29
N GLY A 164 5.80 21.05 13.38
CA GLY A 164 6.77 22.01 13.91
C GLY A 164 6.93 23.26 13.05
N ASP A 165 6.06 23.43 12.06
CA ASP A 165 6.02 24.56 11.14
C ASP A 165 4.58 25.09 11.07
N THR A 166 4.40 26.39 11.35
CA THR A 166 3.08 27.03 11.36
C THR A 166 2.47 27.22 9.97
N GLU A 167 3.29 27.05 8.93
CA GLU A 167 2.87 27.18 7.53
C GLU A 167 2.60 25.83 6.87
N LYS A 168 2.75 24.71 7.60
CA LYS A 168 2.56 23.37 7.07
C LYS A 168 1.58 22.56 7.92
N LEU A 169 0.85 21.67 7.26
CA LEU A 169 -0.07 20.70 7.85
C LEU A 169 0.44 19.29 7.60
N SER A 170 0.17 18.37 8.53
CA SER A 170 0.44 16.95 8.30
C SER A 170 -0.50 16.39 7.23
N ALA A 171 0.07 15.69 6.24
CA ALA A 171 -0.67 14.93 5.23
C ALA A 171 -0.84 13.46 5.62
N ARG A 172 -0.44 13.07 6.84
CA ARG A 172 -0.53 11.69 7.33
C ARG A 172 -1.93 11.37 7.81
N VAL A 173 -2.79 10.97 6.89
CA VAL A 173 -4.21 10.69 7.14
C VAL A 173 -4.41 9.64 8.23
N GLU A 174 -3.53 8.64 8.31
CA GLU A 174 -3.61 7.60 9.35
C GLU A 174 -3.43 8.16 10.77
N GLU A 175 -2.49 9.07 10.96
CA GLU A 175 -2.29 9.72 12.27
C GLU A 175 -3.50 10.58 12.66
N ILE A 176 -4.12 11.23 11.68
CA ILE A 176 -5.36 12.00 11.89
C ILE A 176 -6.48 11.06 12.30
N ARG A 177 -6.70 9.98 11.55
CA ARG A 177 -7.71 8.96 11.84
C ARG A 177 -7.56 8.38 13.24
N ASP A 178 -6.33 8.02 13.63
CA ASP A 178 -6.06 7.46 14.94
C ASP A 178 -6.41 8.47 16.06
N LEU A 179 -6.11 9.75 15.86
CA LEU A 179 -6.50 10.82 16.80
C LEU A 179 -8.02 10.98 16.89
N LEU A 180 -8.72 10.98 15.72
CA LEU A 180 -10.18 11.10 15.69
C LEU A 180 -10.85 9.90 16.37
N THR A 181 -10.37 8.68 16.13
CA THR A 181 -10.90 7.46 16.75
C THR A 181 -10.72 7.49 18.27
N GLU A 182 -9.57 7.95 18.75
CA GLU A 182 -9.32 8.05 20.20
C GLU A 182 -10.16 9.16 20.86
N ALA A 183 -10.35 10.30 20.18
CA ALA A 183 -11.21 11.37 20.66
C ALA A 183 -12.69 10.93 20.72
N ASP A 184 -13.15 10.15 19.75
CA ASP A 184 -14.47 9.54 19.77
C ASP A 184 -14.67 8.60 20.96
N HIS A 185 -13.65 7.80 21.29
CA HIS A 185 -13.68 6.92 22.46
C HIS A 185 -13.88 7.73 23.75
N TRP A 186 -13.17 8.85 23.93
CA TRP A 186 -13.36 9.70 25.08
C TRP A 186 -14.74 10.36 25.14
N ALA A 187 -15.28 10.76 23.98
CA ALA A 187 -16.66 11.27 23.92
C ALA A 187 -17.69 10.19 24.27
N GLN A 188 -17.44 8.93 23.87
CA GLN A 188 -18.26 7.79 24.26
C GLN A 188 -18.26 7.56 25.77
N ASP A 189 -17.08 7.58 26.37
CA ASP A 189 -16.93 7.40 27.83
C ASP A 189 -17.69 8.48 28.65
N ASP A 190 -17.69 9.71 28.14
CA ASP A 190 -18.41 10.82 28.74
C ASP A 190 -19.91 10.83 28.37
N GLY A 191 -20.38 9.91 27.52
CA GLY A 191 -21.78 9.84 27.05
C GLY A 191 -22.19 11.01 26.15
N ALA A 192 -21.22 11.68 25.52
CA ALA A 192 -21.46 12.81 24.63
C ALA A 192 -21.94 12.35 23.25
N GLU A 193 -22.82 13.15 22.62
CA GLU A 193 -23.28 12.91 21.26
C GLU A 193 -22.33 13.47 20.20
N THR A 194 -21.45 14.43 20.59
CA THR A 194 -20.48 15.10 19.72
C THR A 194 -19.11 15.15 20.37
N VAL A 195 -18.08 15.12 19.52
CA VAL A 195 -16.68 15.23 19.97
C VAL A 195 -16.27 16.70 20.04
N THR A 196 -15.79 17.14 21.19
CA THR A 196 -15.36 18.54 21.46
C THR A 196 -13.82 18.62 21.54
N ASP A 197 -13.29 19.82 21.68
CA ASP A 197 -11.88 20.08 21.90
C ASP A 197 -11.32 19.40 23.19
N GLU A 198 -12.14 19.24 24.23
CA GLU A 198 -11.74 18.54 25.46
C GLU A 198 -11.46 17.06 25.20
N HIS A 199 -12.29 16.38 24.42
CA HIS A 199 -12.10 14.99 24.04
C HIS A 199 -10.85 14.80 23.16
N VAL A 200 -10.64 15.70 22.19
CA VAL A 200 -9.44 15.72 21.33
C VAL A 200 -8.18 15.98 22.19
N GLN A 201 -8.24 16.91 23.16
CA GLN A 201 -7.12 17.17 24.05
C GLN A 201 -6.76 15.94 24.90
N ARG A 202 -7.76 15.25 25.44
CA ARG A 202 -7.54 14.00 26.20
C ARG A 202 -6.89 12.91 25.35
N ALA A 203 -7.30 12.78 24.09
CA ALA A 203 -6.69 11.85 23.15
C ALA A 203 -5.22 12.21 22.90
N ILE A 204 -4.90 13.48 22.68
CA ILE A 204 -3.51 13.97 22.51
C ILE A 204 -2.67 13.67 23.74
N ASP A 205 -3.16 14.00 24.93
CA ASP A 205 -2.44 13.78 26.18
C ASP A 205 -2.18 12.28 26.43
N SER A 206 -3.15 11.43 26.09
CA SER A 206 -3.01 9.98 26.17
C SER A 206 -1.97 9.44 25.19
N GLN A 207 -1.92 9.96 23.97
CA GLN A 207 -0.89 9.59 22.98
C GLN A 207 0.50 9.99 23.45
N ILE A 208 0.66 11.21 23.98
CA ILE A 208 1.92 11.68 24.53
C ILE A 208 2.37 10.80 25.72
N TYR A 209 1.46 10.47 26.62
CA TYR A 209 1.77 9.61 27.78
C TYR A 209 2.24 8.22 27.38
N ARG A 210 1.66 7.63 26.31
CA ARG A 210 2.07 6.31 25.80
C ARG A 210 3.38 6.32 25.02
N ALA A 211 3.75 7.48 24.50
CA ALA A 211 4.99 7.61 23.70
C ALA A 211 6.25 7.79 24.57
N GLY A 212 6.10 8.02 25.90
CA GLY A 212 7.23 8.03 26.83
C GLY A 212 7.54 9.28 27.52
#